data_11718c46d74321f3658d91a1880d273a
#
_entry.id   11718c46d74321f3658d91a1880d273a
#
_cell.length_a   1.000
_cell.length_b   1.000
_cell.length_c   1.000
_cell.angle_alpha   90.00
_cell.angle_beta   90.00
_cell.angle_gamma   90.00
#
_symmetry.space_group_name_H-M   'P 1'
#
loop_
_entity.id
_entity.type
_entity.pdbx_description
1 polymer ?
#
loop_
_entity_poly.entity_id
_entity_poly.type
_entity_poly.pdbx_seq_one_letter_code
_entity_poly.pdbx_strand_id
1 'polypeptide(L)'
;TLGAAGFYQNGLDIGIKVCHEGISPASDRMVEELRAIQIKAFDEEIRRIRNGGLKKTRHIQWFHVKNRFSPMGVKMIGAFCDIIKNTDDLDPHRYIAGFQIIPSEVPGFGPIPMDEVKISMRVSVSMEEKIRSEKTMALNILLPEATARVGGFSDACHSLTAATTVAIGKEVALIEEMEKIL
;
A
#
# COMPACT_ATOMS: atom_id res chain seq x y z
N THR A 1 7.49 -7.25 -10.38
CA THR A 1 7.51 -6.03 -11.21
C THR A 1 6.42 -6.07 -12.27
N LEU A 2 6.35 -7.10 -13.12
CA LEU A 2 5.31 -7.23 -14.16
C LEU A 2 3.89 -7.26 -13.61
N GLY A 3 3.65 -7.82 -12.42
CA GLY A 3 2.35 -7.76 -11.75
C GLY A 3 1.88 -6.35 -11.40
N ALA A 4 2.80 -5.38 -11.33
CA ALA A 4 2.47 -3.96 -11.15
C ALA A 4 2.27 -3.23 -12.50
N ALA A 5 2.59 -3.89 -13.61
CA ALA A 5 2.61 -3.29 -14.95
C ALA A 5 1.26 -3.32 -15.68
N GLY A 6 0.20 -3.87 -15.08
CA GLY A 6 -1.13 -3.93 -15.71
C GLY A 6 -1.67 -2.57 -16.17
N PHE A 7 -1.15 -1.49 -15.60
CA PHE A 7 -1.48 -0.10 -15.92
C PHE A 7 -0.44 0.61 -16.80
N TYR A 8 0.50 -0.10 -17.40
CA TYR A 8 1.61 0.46 -18.14
C TYR A 8 1.86 -0.28 -19.45
N GLN A 9 1.78 0.41 -20.59
CA GLN A 9 2.22 -0.03 -21.93
C GLN A 9 1.98 -1.52 -22.27
N ASN A 10 0.74 -2.00 -22.22
CA ASN A 10 0.40 -3.41 -22.47
C ASN A 10 1.08 -4.41 -21.50
N GLY A 11 1.40 -3.97 -20.29
CA GLY A 11 2.06 -4.81 -19.30
C GLY A 11 1.30 -6.09 -18.97
N LEU A 12 -0.03 -6.11 -19.10
CA LEU A 12 -0.84 -7.31 -18.95
C LEU A 12 -0.50 -8.35 -20.02
N ASP A 13 -0.46 -7.95 -21.29
CA ASP A 13 -0.15 -8.85 -22.40
C ASP A 13 1.28 -9.39 -22.30
N ILE A 14 2.23 -8.54 -21.91
CA ILE A 14 3.62 -8.96 -21.67
C ILE A 14 3.69 -9.94 -20.49
N GLY A 15 2.94 -9.68 -19.43
CA GLY A 15 2.87 -10.60 -18.29
C GLY A 15 2.30 -11.96 -18.65
N ILE A 16 1.25 -12.01 -19.45
CA ILE A 16 0.66 -13.25 -19.97
C ILE A 16 1.68 -14.01 -20.84
N LYS A 17 2.35 -13.32 -21.76
CA LYS A 17 3.40 -13.94 -22.60
C LYS A 17 4.54 -14.52 -21.76
N VAL A 18 5.00 -13.82 -20.74
CA VAL A 18 6.03 -14.36 -19.83
C VAL A 18 5.57 -15.62 -19.13
N CYS A 19 4.30 -15.74 -18.76
CA CYS A 19 3.77 -16.97 -18.17
C CYS A 19 3.74 -18.16 -19.15
N HIS A 20 3.53 -17.92 -20.43
CA HIS A 20 3.41 -18.95 -21.46
C HIS A 20 4.74 -19.28 -22.15
N GLU A 21 5.54 -18.27 -22.44
CA GLU A 21 6.71 -18.35 -23.33
C GLU A 21 8.03 -18.13 -22.57
N GLY A 22 7.96 -17.70 -21.31
CA GLY A 22 9.14 -17.35 -20.52
C GLY A 22 9.59 -15.89 -20.72
N ILE A 23 10.71 -15.58 -20.12
CA ILE A 23 11.30 -14.23 -20.14
C ILE A 23 11.84 -13.93 -21.55
N SER A 24 11.62 -12.70 -22.01
CA SER A 24 12.07 -12.19 -23.30
C SER A 24 12.81 -10.85 -23.15
N PRO A 25 13.60 -10.41 -24.15
CA PRO A 25 14.22 -9.09 -24.12
C PRO A 25 13.22 -7.92 -23.98
N ALA A 26 11.99 -8.12 -24.44
CA ALA A 26 10.92 -7.11 -24.28
C ALA A 26 10.42 -7.04 -22.82
N SER A 27 10.22 -8.18 -22.17
CA SER A 27 9.84 -8.23 -20.76
C SER A 27 10.95 -7.72 -19.85
N ASP A 28 12.22 -7.98 -20.15
CA ASP A 28 13.36 -7.48 -19.39
C ASP A 28 13.44 -5.95 -19.46
N ARG A 29 13.34 -5.37 -20.65
CA ARG A 29 13.31 -3.90 -20.79
C ARG A 29 12.16 -3.28 -20.00
N MET A 30 10.96 -3.83 -20.07
CA MET A 30 9.82 -3.33 -19.29
C MET A 30 10.08 -3.43 -17.78
N VAL A 31 10.69 -4.50 -17.31
CA VAL A 31 11.06 -4.64 -15.89
C VAL A 31 12.06 -3.57 -15.47
N GLU A 32 13.05 -3.27 -16.28
CA GLU A 32 14.05 -2.22 -16.02
C GLU A 32 13.41 -0.83 -15.97
N GLU A 33 12.56 -0.51 -16.95
CA GLU A 33 11.81 0.75 -16.99
C GLU A 33 10.92 0.91 -15.75
N LEU A 34 10.14 -0.10 -15.40
CA LEU A 34 9.26 -0.07 -14.24
C LEU A 34 10.03 0.03 -12.92
N ARG A 35 11.19 -0.61 -12.81
CA ARG A 35 12.07 -0.47 -11.64
C ARG A 35 12.60 0.95 -11.51
N ALA A 36 13.01 1.58 -12.61
CA ALA A 36 13.47 2.97 -12.59
C ALA A 36 12.34 3.92 -12.13
N ILE A 37 11.13 3.73 -12.66
CA ILE A 37 9.94 4.49 -12.24
C ILE A 37 9.63 4.26 -10.76
N GLN A 38 9.68 3.01 -10.29
CA GLN A 38 9.44 2.65 -8.90
C GLN A 38 10.45 3.32 -7.95
N ILE A 39 11.74 3.20 -8.24
CA ILE A 39 12.80 3.80 -7.42
C ILE A 39 12.58 5.31 -7.30
N LYS A 40 12.37 5.99 -8.43
CA LYS A 40 12.12 7.43 -8.44
C LYS A 40 10.89 7.82 -7.61
N ALA A 41 9.76 7.13 -7.80
CA ALA A 41 8.53 7.41 -7.07
C ALA A 41 8.69 7.17 -5.56
N PHE A 42 9.41 6.12 -5.16
CA PHE A 42 9.66 5.80 -3.76
C PHE A 42 10.60 6.80 -3.10
N ASP A 43 11.67 7.21 -3.77
CA ASP A 43 12.59 8.24 -3.28
C ASP A 43 11.89 9.59 -3.10
N GLU A 44 11.00 9.96 -4.02
CA GLU A 44 10.19 11.17 -3.90
C GLU A 44 9.22 11.09 -2.72
N GLU A 45 8.60 9.95 -2.48
CA GLU A 45 7.68 9.78 -1.36
C GLU A 45 8.41 9.73 0.00
N ILE A 46 9.59 9.12 0.08
CA ILE A 46 10.45 9.19 1.28
C ILE A 46 10.79 10.64 1.60
N ARG A 47 11.17 11.43 0.59
CA ARG A 47 11.41 12.87 0.78
C ARG A 47 10.17 13.62 1.28
N ARG A 48 8.97 13.26 0.82
CA ARG A 48 7.71 13.85 1.32
C ARG A 48 7.45 13.50 2.78
N ILE A 49 7.67 12.24 3.15
CA ILE A 49 7.55 11.76 4.53
C ILE A 49 8.47 12.58 5.44
N ARG A 50 9.73 12.77 5.07
CA ARG A 50 10.72 13.58 5.81
C ARG A 50 10.32 15.05 5.91
N ASN A 51 9.65 15.59 4.90
CA ASN A 51 9.24 16.99 4.82
C ASN A 51 7.80 17.22 5.36
N GLY A 52 7.33 16.39 6.31
CA GLY A 52 6.05 16.59 6.99
C GLY A 52 4.85 15.91 6.33
N GLY A 53 5.07 15.04 5.35
CA GLY A 53 4.01 14.24 4.73
C GLY A 53 3.49 13.09 5.60
N LEU A 54 4.16 12.79 6.72
CA LEU A 54 3.76 11.78 7.68
C LEU A 54 2.85 12.38 8.74
N LYS A 55 1.65 11.85 8.87
CA LYS A 55 0.73 12.16 9.96
C LYS A 55 0.89 11.16 11.09
N LYS A 56 0.72 11.60 12.34
CA LYS A 56 0.87 10.76 13.54
C LYS A 56 -0.32 10.97 14.46
N THR A 57 -0.83 9.87 14.99
CA THR A 57 -1.78 9.81 16.09
C THR A 57 -1.12 9.12 17.29
N ARG A 58 -1.85 8.73 18.30
CA ARG A 58 -1.27 8.09 19.48
C ARG A 58 -0.57 6.76 19.16
N HIS A 59 -1.23 5.90 18.37
CA HIS A 59 -0.76 4.55 18.08
C HIS A 59 -0.40 4.31 16.61
N ILE A 60 -0.83 5.19 15.70
CA ILE A 60 -0.71 5.02 14.26
C ILE A 60 0.06 6.19 13.65
N GLN A 61 0.87 5.88 12.66
CA GLN A 61 1.48 6.85 11.74
C GLN A 61 1.06 6.51 10.33
N TRP A 62 0.73 7.51 9.54
CA TRP A 62 0.17 7.29 8.24
C TRP A 62 0.48 8.37 7.22
N PHE A 63 0.44 8.01 5.95
CA PHE A 63 0.66 8.87 4.81
C PHE A 63 -0.24 8.47 3.65
N HIS A 64 -0.44 9.37 2.70
CA HIS A 64 -1.29 9.15 1.55
C HIS A 64 -0.55 9.51 0.26
N VAL A 65 -0.24 8.51 -0.57
CA VAL A 65 0.48 8.70 -1.84
C VAL A 65 -0.43 9.18 -2.98
N LYS A 66 -1.76 9.20 -2.77
CA LYS A 66 -2.74 9.51 -3.82
C LYS A 66 -2.52 8.59 -5.04
N ASN A 67 -2.24 9.18 -6.21
CA ASN A 67 -1.91 8.46 -7.45
C ASN A 67 -0.43 8.57 -7.84
N ARG A 68 0.46 9.01 -6.93
CA ARG A 68 1.87 9.30 -7.24
C ARG A 68 2.71 8.08 -7.60
N PHE A 69 2.20 6.87 -7.37
CA PHE A 69 2.84 5.64 -7.82
C PHE A 69 2.40 5.22 -9.23
N SER A 70 1.51 6.00 -9.88
CA SER A 70 1.18 5.79 -11.29
C SER A 70 2.48 5.79 -12.14
N PRO A 71 2.59 4.92 -13.17
CA PRO A 71 1.55 4.04 -13.73
C PRO A 71 1.47 2.66 -13.03
N MET A 72 2.12 2.48 -11.91
CA MET A 72 2.10 1.21 -11.17
C MET A 72 0.78 1.04 -10.39
N GLY A 73 0.34 -0.21 -10.27
CA GLY A 73 -0.90 -0.56 -9.58
C GLY A 73 -0.83 -0.44 -8.05
N VAL A 74 -1.97 -0.62 -7.41
CA VAL A 74 -2.19 -0.40 -5.97
C VAL A 74 -1.40 -1.32 -5.03
N LYS A 75 -0.78 -2.38 -5.55
CA LYS A 75 0.14 -3.22 -4.75
C LYS A 75 1.41 -2.48 -4.33
N MET A 76 1.72 -1.36 -4.98
CA MET A 76 2.93 -0.59 -4.67
C MET A 76 2.89 0.06 -3.31
N ILE A 77 1.71 0.41 -2.78
CA ILE A 77 1.62 0.96 -1.43
C ILE A 77 2.11 -0.04 -0.37
N GLY A 78 1.77 -1.33 -0.54
CA GLY A 78 2.26 -2.38 0.36
C GLY A 78 3.77 -2.58 0.24
N ALA A 79 4.30 -2.63 -0.98
CA ALA A 79 5.74 -2.75 -1.22
C ALA A 79 6.52 -1.55 -0.66
N PHE A 80 5.99 -0.34 -0.78
CA PHE A 80 6.58 0.84 -0.21
C PHE A 80 6.58 0.80 1.33
N CYS A 81 5.45 0.44 1.95
CA CYS A 81 5.38 0.26 3.41
C CYS A 81 6.40 -0.78 3.92
N ASP A 82 6.63 -1.87 3.17
CA ASP A 82 7.61 -2.89 3.52
C ASP A 82 9.05 -2.36 3.48
N ILE A 83 9.36 -1.46 2.56
CA ILE A 83 10.70 -0.84 2.45
C ILE A 83 10.96 0.12 3.62
N ILE A 84 9.96 0.94 3.98
CA ILE A 84 10.17 2.02 4.96
C ILE A 84 9.93 1.60 6.42
N LYS A 85 9.27 0.47 6.69
CA LYS A 85 8.78 0.09 8.04
C LYS A 85 9.84 0.04 9.14
N ASN A 86 11.11 -0.11 8.77
CA ASN A 86 12.23 -0.19 9.72
C ASN A 86 13.25 0.94 9.51
N THR A 87 12.91 2.00 8.79
CA THR A 87 13.78 3.17 8.64
C THR A 87 13.61 4.14 9.80
N ASP A 88 14.63 4.97 10.04
CA ASP A 88 14.60 6.03 11.07
C ASP A 88 13.59 7.15 10.79
N ASP A 89 12.99 7.16 9.61
CA ASP A 89 11.94 8.12 9.24
C ASP A 89 10.61 7.86 9.97
N LEU A 90 10.44 6.65 10.51
CA LEU A 90 9.22 6.19 11.18
C LEU A 90 9.45 5.90 12.66
N ASP A 91 8.40 6.08 13.45
CA ASP A 91 8.37 5.66 14.85
C ASP A 91 8.21 4.13 14.92
N PRO A 92 9.20 3.39 15.48
CA PRO A 92 9.14 1.92 15.53
C PRO A 92 8.06 1.38 16.46
N HIS A 93 7.39 2.24 17.24
CA HIS A 93 6.37 1.86 18.21
C HIS A 93 4.94 2.20 17.76
N ARG A 94 4.76 2.61 16.48
CA ARG A 94 3.46 2.87 15.87
C ARG A 94 3.17 1.94 14.72
N TYR A 95 1.90 1.61 14.54
CA TYR A 95 1.42 0.98 13.31
C TYR A 95 1.66 1.92 12.13
N ILE A 96 1.96 1.34 10.97
CA ILE A 96 2.21 2.09 9.73
C ILE A 96 1.04 1.85 8.80
N ALA A 97 0.39 2.93 8.33
CA ALA A 97 -0.66 2.86 7.34
C ALA A 97 -0.32 3.73 6.12
N GLY A 98 -0.25 3.11 4.96
CA GLY A 98 -0.08 3.79 3.68
C GLY A 98 -1.37 3.72 2.87
N PHE A 99 -1.76 4.85 2.28
CA PHE A 99 -2.96 4.99 1.46
C PHE A 99 -2.61 5.30 0.00
N GLN A 100 -3.30 4.64 -0.93
CA GLN A 100 -3.17 4.88 -2.38
C GLN A 100 -4.55 4.85 -3.02
N ILE A 101 -4.86 5.85 -3.86
CA ILE A 101 -6.10 5.86 -4.65
C ILE A 101 -6.06 4.71 -5.65
N ILE A 102 -7.15 3.97 -5.76
CA ILE A 102 -7.33 2.96 -6.80
C ILE A 102 -7.58 3.70 -8.12
N PRO A 103 -6.81 3.42 -9.19
CA PRO A 103 -7.06 4.04 -10.47
C PRO A 103 -8.48 3.76 -10.96
N SER A 104 -9.20 4.79 -11.37
CA SER A 104 -10.55 4.69 -11.93
C SER A 104 -10.55 4.28 -13.41
N GLU A 105 -9.38 4.17 -14.02
CA GLU A 105 -9.20 3.75 -15.42
C GLU A 105 -8.10 2.71 -15.51
N VAL A 106 -8.37 1.61 -16.21
CA VAL A 106 -7.40 0.56 -16.52
C VAL A 106 -7.12 0.59 -18.02
N PRO A 107 -5.86 0.81 -18.45
CA PRO A 107 -5.51 0.79 -19.87
C PRO A 107 -5.96 -0.51 -20.54
N GLY A 108 -6.71 -0.39 -21.64
CA GLY A 108 -7.27 -1.52 -22.38
C GLY A 108 -8.64 -2.01 -21.91
N PHE A 109 -9.10 -1.59 -20.72
CA PHE A 109 -10.44 -1.94 -20.18
C PHE A 109 -11.38 -0.74 -20.07
N GLY A 110 -10.84 0.48 -20.03
CA GLY A 110 -11.61 1.71 -19.83
C GLY A 110 -11.92 2.02 -18.37
N PRO A 111 -12.90 2.89 -18.09
CA PRO A 111 -13.20 3.35 -16.76
C PRO A 111 -13.78 2.24 -15.87
N ILE A 112 -13.28 2.16 -14.64
CA ILE A 112 -13.84 1.34 -13.58
C ILE A 112 -14.46 2.30 -12.57
N PRO A 113 -15.75 2.16 -12.22
CA PRO A 113 -16.42 3.05 -11.25
C PRO A 113 -15.97 2.71 -9.81
N MET A 114 -14.70 2.97 -9.48
CA MET A 114 -14.14 2.74 -8.16
C MET A 114 -13.64 4.07 -7.58
N ASP A 115 -14.43 4.67 -6.70
CA ASP A 115 -14.02 5.84 -5.89
C ASP A 115 -13.46 5.37 -4.55
N GLU A 116 -12.38 4.59 -4.61
CA GLU A 116 -11.84 3.89 -3.45
C GLU A 116 -10.35 4.15 -3.23
N VAL A 117 -9.94 4.00 -1.98
CA VAL A 117 -8.56 4.07 -1.52
C VAL A 117 -8.15 2.71 -0.96
N LYS A 118 -7.06 2.18 -1.46
CA LYS A 118 -6.37 1.03 -0.88
C LYS A 118 -5.58 1.46 0.33
N ILE A 119 -5.73 0.74 1.43
CA ILE A 119 -4.90 0.87 2.62
C ILE A 119 -4.00 -0.35 2.71
N SER A 120 -2.73 -0.13 3.02
CA SER A 120 -1.81 -1.19 3.37
C SER A 120 -1.14 -0.86 4.70
N MET A 121 -1.27 -1.77 5.66
CA MET A 121 -0.65 -1.62 6.97
C MET A 121 0.52 -2.57 7.15
N ARG A 122 1.51 -2.08 7.86
CA ARG A 122 2.72 -2.83 8.27
C ARG A 122 3.08 -2.50 9.70
N VAL A 123 3.92 -3.33 10.24
CA VAL A 123 4.52 -3.14 11.56
C VAL A 123 6.05 -3.22 11.46
N SER A 124 6.75 -2.46 12.30
CA SER A 124 8.18 -2.58 12.51
C SER A 124 8.54 -3.88 13.23
N VAL A 125 9.82 -4.20 13.30
CA VAL A 125 10.31 -5.32 14.11
C VAL A 125 9.92 -5.17 15.60
N SER A 126 10.03 -3.96 16.16
CA SER A 126 9.63 -3.70 17.56
C SER A 126 8.13 -3.93 17.82
N MET A 127 7.28 -3.58 16.87
CA MET A 127 5.84 -3.84 16.97
C MET A 127 5.51 -5.31 16.74
N GLU A 128 6.23 -6.00 15.84
CA GLU A 128 6.08 -7.45 15.65
C GLU A 128 6.30 -8.21 16.95
N GLU A 129 7.36 -7.89 17.70
CA GLU A 129 7.63 -8.49 19.01
C GLU A 129 6.49 -8.27 20.01
N LYS A 130 5.91 -7.06 20.03
CA LYS A 130 4.76 -6.75 20.88
C LYS A 130 3.52 -7.54 20.48
N ILE A 131 3.25 -7.68 19.20
CA ILE A 131 2.10 -8.47 18.68
C ILE A 131 2.29 -9.95 19.03
N ARG A 132 3.48 -10.51 18.78
CA ARG A 132 3.78 -11.91 19.09
C ARG A 132 3.72 -12.23 20.58
N SER A 133 3.98 -11.26 21.44
CA SER A 133 3.88 -11.37 22.90
C SER A 133 2.51 -10.91 23.45
N GLU A 134 1.52 -10.71 22.58
CA GLU A 134 0.15 -10.29 22.92
C GLU A 134 0.05 -8.97 23.71
N LYS A 135 1.08 -8.12 23.61
CA LYS A 135 1.11 -6.81 24.26
C LYS A 135 0.40 -5.71 23.46
N THR A 136 0.07 -6.00 22.23
CA THR A 136 -0.71 -5.10 21.36
C THR A 136 -1.49 -5.89 20.32
N MET A 137 -2.50 -5.27 19.72
CA MET A 137 -3.43 -5.92 18.81
C MET A 137 -2.78 -6.27 17.48
N ALA A 138 -3.09 -7.44 16.92
CA ALA A 138 -2.63 -7.85 15.61
C ALA A 138 -3.45 -7.16 14.49
N LEU A 139 -2.80 -6.93 13.34
CA LEU A 139 -3.41 -6.21 12.21
C LEU A 139 -4.62 -6.94 11.61
N ASN A 140 -4.66 -8.27 11.65
CA ASN A 140 -5.79 -9.08 11.18
C ASN A 140 -7.06 -8.94 12.05
N ILE A 141 -6.96 -8.31 13.20
CA ILE A 141 -8.10 -7.95 14.06
C ILE A 141 -8.40 -6.46 13.89
N LEU A 142 -7.40 -5.62 14.11
CA LEU A 142 -7.52 -4.16 14.12
C LEU A 142 -8.11 -3.60 12.81
N LEU A 143 -7.47 -3.92 11.68
CA LEU A 143 -7.83 -3.27 10.41
C LEU A 143 -9.19 -3.72 9.86
N PRO A 144 -9.55 -5.03 9.85
CA PRO A 144 -10.89 -5.46 9.41
C PRO A 144 -12.01 -4.87 10.25
N GLU A 145 -11.84 -4.83 11.59
CA GLU A 145 -12.86 -4.27 12.47
C GLU A 145 -13.08 -2.78 12.23
N ALA A 146 -12.01 -1.99 12.17
CA ALA A 146 -12.10 -0.57 11.85
C ALA A 146 -12.68 -0.32 10.44
N THR A 147 -12.27 -1.13 9.46
CA THR A 147 -12.77 -1.03 8.08
C THR A 147 -14.27 -1.29 8.00
N ALA A 148 -14.78 -2.28 8.72
CA ALA A 148 -16.21 -2.58 8.77
C ALA A 148 -17.01 -1.40 9.34
N ARG A 149 -16.49 -0.72 10.38
CA ARG A 149 -17.14 0.44 11.01
C ARG A 149 -17.29 1.64 10.06
N VAL A 150 -16.40 1.79 9.08
CA VAL A 150 -16.47 2.88 8.09
C VAL A 150 -17.12 2.46 6.77
N GLY A 151 -17.61 1.20 6.69
CA GLY A 151 -18.27 0.67 5.50
C GLY A 151 -17.31 0.28 4.38
N GLY A 152 -16.06 -0.06 4.70
CA GLY A 152 -15.07 -0.50 3.74
C GLY A 152 -15.06 -2.02 3.51
N PHE A 153 -14.14 -2.48 2.69
CA PHE A 153 -13.98 -3.88 2.32
C PHE A 153 -12.62 -4.42 2.77
N SER A 154 -12.63 -5.56 3.48
CA SER A 154 -11.41 -6.26 3.90
C SER A 154 -10.88 -7.15 2.77
N ASP A 155 -9.59 -7.01 2.46
CA ASP A 155 -8.91 -7.78 1.42
C ASP A 155 -8.07 -8.91 2.08
N ALA A 156 -6.78 -8.71 2.28
CA ALA A 156 -5.88 -9.70 2.84
C ALA A 156 -5.32 -9.22 4.18
N CYS A 157 -5.71 -9.87 5.28
CA CYS A 157 -5.31 -9.46 6.62
C CYS A 157 -4.63 -10.61 7.36
N HIS A 158 -3.35 -10.40 7.68
CA HIS A 158 -2.52 -11.26 8.52
C HIS A 158 -2.08 -10.48 9.76
N SER A 159 -1.52 -11.16 10.74
CA SER A 159 -1.17 -10.55 12.03
C SER A 159 -0.21 -9.35 11.94
N LEU A 160 0.72 -9.35 10.98
CA LEU A 160 1.78 -8.34 10.83
C LEU A 160 1.63 -7.49 9.54
N THR A 161 0.76 -7.90 8.65
CA THR A 161 0.48 -7.22 7.37
C THR A 161 -1.01 -7.30 7.07
N ALA A 162 -1.61 -6.18 6.74
CA ALA A 162 -3.02 -6.15 6.40
C ALA A 162 -3.31 -5.13 5.31
N ALA A 163 -4.36 -5.38 4.55
CA ALA A 163 -4.82 -4.48 3.52
C ALA A 163 -6.35 -4.50 3.43
N THR A 164 -6.92 -3.33 3.25
CA THR A 164 -8.36 -3.14 3.05
C THR A 164 -8.60 -2.01 2.05
N THR A 165 -9.86 -1.75 1.76
CA THR A 165 -10.28 -0.68 0.85
C THR A 165 -11.42 0.09 1.49
N VAL A 166 -11.39 1.42 1.37
CA VAL A 166 -12.47 2.31 1.81
C VAL A 166 -12.79 3.34 0.73
N ALA A 167 -13.97 3.95 0.78
CA ALA A 167 -14.32 5.05 -0.10
C ALA A 167 -13.36 6.24 0.10
N ILE A 168 -13.06 6.99 -0.98
CA ILE A 168 -12.28 8.23 -0.91
C ILE A 168 -12.94 9.18 0.09
N GLY A 169 -12.13 9.77 0.98
CA GLY A 169 -12.59 10.67 2.05
C GLY A 169 -12.86 9.96 3.38
N LYS A 170 -12.79 8.62 3.45
CA LYS A 170 -12.95 7.85 4.69
C LYS A 170 -11.63 7.55 5.41
N GLU A 171 -10.50 8.00 4.87
CA GLU A 171 -9.16 7.67 5.39
C GLU A 171 -8.97 8.14 6.84
N VAL A 172 -9.39 9.36 7.16
CA VAL A 172 -9.28 9.91 8.52
C VAL A 172 -10.21 9.16 9.47
N ALA A 173 -11.46 8.92 9.06
CA ALA A 173 -12.42 8.16 9.86
C ALA A 173 -11.92 6.74 10.16
N LEU A 174 -11.26 6.08 9.20
CA LEU A 174 -10.64 4.77 9.42
C LEU A 174 -9.53 4.83 10.49
N ILE A 175 -8.65 5.84 10.42
CA ILE A 175 -7.61 6.04 11.44
C ILE A 175 -8.24 6.27 12.83
N GLU A 176 -9.29 7.11 12.91
CA GLU A 176 -10.00 7.38 14.16
C GLU A 176 -10.67 6.13 14.73
N GLU A 177 -11.28 5.28 13.89
CA GLU A 177 -11.86 4.02 14.36
C GLU A 177 -10.78 3.04 14.86
N MET A 178 -9.63 2.96 14.20
CA MET A 178 -8.50 2.17 14.71
C MET A 178 -7.99 2.68 16.06
N GLU A 179 -7.88 4.00 16.24
CA GLU A 179 -7.47 4.59 17.52
C GLU A 179 -8.48 4.34 18.66
N LYS A 180 -9.77 4.21 18.35
CA LYS A 180 -10.80 3.84 19.36
C LYS A 180 -10.76 2.36 19.76
N ILE A 181 -10.26 1.51 18.87
CA ILE A 181 -10.11 0.06 19.12
C ILE A 181 -8.85 -0.22 19.93
N LEU A 182 -7.77 0.53 19.73
CA LEU A 182 -6.48 0.43 20.43
C LEU A 182 -6.50 1.11 21.80
#